data_61521fa4478910ae6889271158354647
#
_entry.id   61521fa4478910ae6889271158354647
#
_cell.length_a   1.000
_cell.length_b   1.000
_cell.length_c   1.000
_cell.angle_alpha   90.00
_cell.angle_beta   90.00
_cell.angle_gamma   90.00
#
_symmetry.space_group_name_H-M   'P 1'
#
loop_
_entity.id
_entity.type
_entity.pdbx_description
1 polymer ?
#
loop_
_entity_poly.entity_id
_entity_poly.type
_entity_poly.pdbx_seq_one_letter_code
_entity_poly.pdbx_strand_id
1 'polypeptide(L)'
;MRGAGYHTLNLERRSKSDSMTESRRLVYQTLNNENPVRVPRHVWDIQWTYEHFPQEIKKLREEYPDDIVWCPRFLKSDSGCEGDPYAVGTYVDEWGCVFENKFEGIIGEVKQAQITSEEWEETEQIAVPKAFLDLDVEAINEYCKQAGQFVLAGSSVRIFERIQFLAGTEKTLMDLYMDPDSMQPAIQKVHKFFCEELKAWAQTDVDALFIQDDWGTQISLLISPELWREIFKPLYREYAEIARTYKKKIFMHSDGYILDIIPDLIEIGIDALNSQIFCMGLEKLEQFRGKITFWGEIDRQQVLPFGDSEEVEQAVKSVKEHLWKDGGCIAQCDFGVGVNPYNVFKVFETWGKLV
;
A
#
# COMPACT_ATOMS: atom_id res chain seq x y z
N MET A 1 -24.05 39.57 12.98
CA MET A 1 -24.08 38.53 11.94
C MET A 1 -23.00 37.51 12.21
N ARG A 2 -23.19 36.61 13.17
CA ARG A 2 -22.34 35.46 13.46
C ARG A 2 -23.24 34.27 13.82
N GLY A 3 -23.67 33.49 12.85
CA GLY A 3 -24.56 32.37 13.14
C GLY A 3 -24.88 31.45 11.95
N ALA A 4 -24.61 31.89 10.70
CA ALA A 4 -25.02 31.15 9.52
C ALA A 4 -23.95 30.15 9.00
N GLY A 5 -22.68 30.33 9.34
CA GLY A 5 -21.59 29.46 8.81
C GLY A 5 -21.47 28.10 9.48
N TYR A 6 -21.83 27.99 10.76
CA TYR A 6 -21.71 26.72 11.49
C TYR A 6 -22.85 25.72 11.20
N HIS A 7 -24.03 26.22 10.81
CA HIS A 7 -25.17 25.39 10.48
C HIS A 7 -25.05 24.75 9.10
N THR A 8 -24.50 25.45 8.11
CA THR A 8 -24.30 24.94 6.74
C THR A 8 -23.21 23.85 6.70
N LEU A 9 -22.09 24.03 7.40
CA LEU A 9 -21.02 23.05 7.49
C LEU A 9 -21.47 21.73 8.20
N ASN A 10 -22.34 21.85 9.20
CA ASN A 10 -22.89 20.67 9.89
C ASN A 10 -23.97 19.94 9.08
N LEU A 11 -24.73 20.67 8.25
CA LEU A 11 -25.71 20.06 7.35
C LEU A 11 -25.05 19.33 6.17
N GLU A 12 -23.98 19.89 5.58
CA GLU A 12 -23.21 19.23 4.55
C GLU A 12 -22.44 17.99 5.09
N ARG A 13 -21.91 18.06 6.31
CA ARG A 13 -21.30 16.88 6.96
C ARG A 13 -22.35 15.80 7.27
N ARG A 14 -23.54 16.14 7.73
CA ARG A 14 -24.62 15.18 7.97
C ARG A 14 -25.14 14.55 6.68
N SER A 15 -25.31 15.30 5.60
CA SER A 15 -25.82 14.79 4.31
C SER A 15 -24.82 13.82 3.64
N LYS A 16 -23.50 14.05 3.75
CA LYS A 16 -22.46 13.12 3.26
C LYS A 16 -22.35 11.87 4.10
N SER A 17 -22.54 11.94 5.41
CA SER A 17 -22.49 10.78 6.31
C SER A 17 -23.70 9.85 6.14
N ASP A 18 -24.86 10.40 5.81
CA ASP A 18 -26.10 9.60 5.63
C ASP A 18 -26.15 8.84 4.28
N SER A 19 -25.29 9.20 3.32
CA SER A 19 -25.17 8.51 2.02
C SER A 19 -23.98 7.54 1.94
N MET A 20 -23.12 7.52 2.98
CA MET A 20 -21.91 6.67 3.00
C MET A 20 -22.28 5.23 3.38
N THR A 21 -21.77 4.27 2.62
CA THR A 21 -21.97 2.84 2.91
C THR A 21 -21.34 2.45 4.26
N GLU A 22 -21.78 1.33 4.81
CA GLU A 22 -21.30 0.85 6.11
C GLU A 22 -19.79 0.59 6.09
N SER A 23 -19.28 -0.17 5.12
CA SER A 23 -17.85 -0.47 4.98
C SER A 23 -16.99 0.79 4.86
N ARG A 24 -17.39 1.72 4.00
CA ARG A 24 -16.68 2.99 3.84
C ARG A 24 -16.64 3.80 5.13
N ARG A 25 -17.77 3.90 5.83
CA ARG A 25 -17.86 4.58 7.15
C ARG A 25 -16.96 3.93 8.18
N LEU A 26 -16.95 2.61 8.23
CA LEU A 26 -16.14 1.82 9.16
C LEU A 26 -14.65 2.12 9.00
N VAL A 27 -14.16 2.17 7.75
CA VAL A 27 -12.76 2.50 7.49
C VAL A 27 -12.43 3.93 7.93
N TYR A 28 -13.27 4.92 7.60
CA TYR A 28 -13.06 6.29 8.05
C TYR A 28 -13.08 6.42 9.59
N GLN A 29 -13.98 5.74 10.28
CA GLN A 29 -14.01 5.72 11.75
C GLN A 29 -12.72 5.11 12.32
N THR A 30 -12.23 4.04 11.69
CA THR A 30 -10.97 3.39 12.09
C THR A 30 -9.77 4.31 11.92
N LEU A 31 -9.66 4.98 10.77
CA LEU A 31 -8.59 5.94 10.48
C LEU A 31 -8.60 7.16 11.44
N ASN A 32 -9.77 7.51 11.95
CA ASN A 32 -9.94 8.66 12.83
C ASN A 32 -9.97 8.29 14.34
N ASN A 33 -9.84 6.99 14.68
CA ASN A 33 -10.01 6.48 16.07
C ASN A 33 -11.38 6.88 16.68
N GLU A 34 -12.46 6.68 15.92
CA GLU A 34 -13.83 7.05 16.28
C GLU A 34 -14.65 5.83 16.76
N ASN A 35 -14.03 4.84 17.34
CA ASN A 35 -14.63 3.65 17.93
C ASN A 35 -15.57 2.91 16.95
N PRO A 36 -15.05 2.34 15.84
CA PRO A 36 -15.86 1.60 14.89
C PRO A 36 -16.50 0.37 15.55
N VAL A 37 -17.67 -0.04 15.05
CA VAL A 37 -18.44 -1.19 15.59
C VAL A 37 -17.75 -2.55 15.39
N ARG A 38 -16.78 -2.61 14.50
CA ARG A 38 -15.86 -3.75 14.28
C ARG A 38 -14.60 -3.27 13.56
N VAL A 39 -13.58 -4.10 13.52
CA VAL A 39 -12.39 -3.84 12.71
C VAL A 39 -12.73 -3.96 11.22
N PRO A 40 -12.26 -3.06 10.33
CA PRO A 40 -12.36 -3.24 8.88
C PRO A 40 -11.50 -4.41 8.42
N ARG A 41 -11.90 -5.08 7.36
CA ARG A 41 -11.24 -6.26 6.79
C ARG A 41 -10.67 -5.96 5.42
N HIS A 42 -9.50 -6.54 5.14
CA HIS A 42 -8.89 -6.50 3.81
C HIS A 42 -7.99 -7.73 3.61
N VAL A 43 -8.40 -8.64 2.74
CA VAL A 43 -7.57 -9.78 2.35
C VAL A 43 -6.64 -9.36 1.22
N TRP A 44 -5.36 -9.63 1.39
CA TRP A 44 -4.40 -9.51 0.31
C TRP A 44 -4.15 -10.88 -0.31
N ASP A 45 -4.52 -11.01 -1.55
CA ASP A 45 -4.33 -12.21 -2.36
C ASP A 45 -3.58 -11.88 -3.65
N ILE A 46 -3.01 -12.90 -4.25
CA ILE A 46 -2.29 -12.84 -5.52
C ILE A 46 -2.89 -13.85 -6.49
N GLN A 47 -2.54 -13.76 -7.77
CA GLN A 47 -3.03 -14.68 -8.80
C GLN A 47 -2.83 -16.15 -8.41
N TRP A 48 -1.67 -16.48 -7.80
CA TRP A 48 -1.36 -17.80 -7.27
C TRP A 48 -2.44 -18.35 -6.31
N THR A 49 -3.05 -17.51 -5.49
CA THR A 49 -4.09 -17.91 -4.53
C THR A 49 -5.34 -18.44 -5.24
N TYR A 50 -5.74 -17.78 -6.32
CA TYR A 50 -6.90 -18.21 -7.12
C TYR A 50 -6.65 -19.51 -7.88
N GLU A 51 -5.41 -19.78 -8.23
CA GLU A 51 -5.01 -21.03 -8.90
C GLU A 51 -4.93 -22.21 -7.94
N HIS A 52 -4.48 -21.98 -6.70
CA HIS A 52 -4.23 -23.05 -5.73
C HIS A 52 -5.36 -23.24 -4.71
N PHE A 53 -6.07 -22.16 -4.33
CA PHE A 53 -7.10 -22.16 -3.30
C PHE A 53 -8.40 -21.46 -3.74
N PRO A 54 -8.96 -21.78 -4.94
CA PRO A 54 -10.12 -21.05 -5.48
C PRO A 54 -11.38 -21.16 -4.63
N GLN A 55 -11.56 -22.28 -3.92
CA GLN A 55 -12.73 -22.49 -3.08
C GLN A 55 -12.59 -21.78 -1.73
N GLU A 56 -11.41 -21.82 -1.16
CA GLU A 56 -11.09 -21.20 0.12
C GLU A 56 -11.18 -19.67 0.03
N ILE A 57 -10.59 -19.06 -1.00
CA ILE A 57 -10.67 -17.61 -1.18
C ILE A 57 -12.10 -17.14 -1.44
N LYS A 58 -12.87 -17.91 -2.23
CA LYS A 58 -14.28 -17.61 -2.44
C LYS A 58 -15.08 -17.66 -1.14
N LYS A 59 -14.93 -18.75 -0.38
CA LYS A 59 -15.59 -18.93 0.92
C LYS A 59 -15.18 -17.84 1.92
N LEU A 60 -13.90 -17.50 1.96
CA LEU A 60 -13.38 -16.44 2.83
C LEU A 60 -14.08 -15.10 2.56
N ARG A 61 -14.23 -14.71 1.29
CA ARG A 61 -14.88 -13.46 0.89
C ARG A 61 -16.41 -13.48 1.11
N GLU A 62 -17.04 -14.65 1.10
CA GLU A 62 -18.45 -14.81 1.46
C GLU A 62 -18.67 -14.66 2.97
N GLU A 63 -17.80 -15.21 3.81
CA GLU A 63 -17.91 -15.17 5.27
C GLU A 63 -17.36 -13.87 5.88
N TYR A 64 -16.27 -13.35 5.29
CA TYR A 64 -15.56 -12.14 5.75
C TYR A 64 -15.32 -11.18 4.59
N PRO A 65 -16.37 -10.54 4.05
CA PRO A 65 -16.23 -9.62 2.93
C PRO A 65 -15.28 -8.46 3.26
N ASP A 66 -14.50 -8.06 2.27
CA ASP A 66 -13.59 -6.92 2.37
C ASP A 66 -14.35 -5.59 2.54
N ASP A 67 -13.84 -4.73 3.40
CA ASP A 67 -14.31 -3.34 3.55
C ASP A 67 -13.51 -2.36 2.69
N ILE A 68 -12.38 -2.80 2.16
CA ILE A 68 -11.46 -2.04 1.31
C ILE A 68 -11.29 -2.81 0.00
N VAL A 69 -11.27 -2.09 -1.11
CA VAL A 69 -11.02 -2.67 -2.44
C VAL A 69 -10.08 -1.78 -3.25
N TRP A 70 -9.32 -2.42 -4.13
CA TRP A 70 -8.51 -1.72 -5.11
C TRP A 70 -9.38 -1.28 -6.30
N CYS A 71 -9.22 -0.02 -6.72
CA CYS A 71 -9.77 0.41 -7.99
C CYS A 71 -8.91 -0.14 -9.13
N PRO A 72 -9.46 -0.88 -10.08
CA PRO A 72 -8.74 -1.23 -11.29
C PRO A 72 -8.25 0.02 -12.01
N ARG A 73 -7.10 -0.09 -12.67
CA ARG A 73 -6.58 1.01 -13.48
C ARG A 73 -7.28 1.04 -14.82
N PHE A 74 -8.32 1.85 -14.94
CA PHE A 74 -9.00 2.12 -16.20
C PHE A 74 -8.19 3.15 -17.00
N LEU A 75 -7.47 2.68 -18.03
CA LEU A 75 -6.70 3.53 -18.94
C LEU A 75 -7.47 3.78 -20.22
N LYS A 76 -7.33 4.98 -20.82
CA LYS A 76 -7.87 5.30 -22.13
C LYS A 76 -6.98 4.84 -23.26
N SER A 77 -5.70 4.61 -22.99
CA SER A 77 -4.70 4.18 -23.95
C SER A 77 -4.03 2.88 -23.49
N ASP A 78 -3.32 2.22 -24.41
CA ASP A 78 -2.55 1.01 -24.12
C ASP A 78 -1.50 1.28 -23.04
N SER A 79 -1.37 0.37 -22.08
CA SER A 79 -0.40 0.46 -20.99
C SER A 79 1.06 0.45 -21.46
N GLY A 80 1.33 -0.15 -22.63
CA GLY A 80 2.68 -0.41 -23.13
C GLY A 80 3.37 -1.61 -22.46
N CYS A 81 2.68 -2.34 -21.58
CA CYS A 81 3.20 -3.58 -21.00
C CYS A 81 3.16 -4.71 -22.03
N GLU A 82 4.15 -5.61 -21.99
CA GLU A 82 4.20 -6.76 -22.89
C GLU A 82 4.27 -8.07 -22.09
N GLY A 83 3.48 -9.06 -22.51
CA GLY A 83 3.38 -10.35 -21.84
C GLY A 83 2.39 -10.35 -20.67
N ASP A 84 2.37 -11.48 -19.95
CA ASP A 84 1.52 -11.67 -18.77
C ASP A 84 2.41 -11.60 -17.52
N PRO A 85 2.16 -10.68 -16.58
CA PRO A 85 2.97 -10.54 -15.37
C PRO A 85 2.93 -11.77 -14.45
N TYR A 86 1.98 -12.68 -14.66
CA TYR A 86 1.79 -13.88 -13.82
C TYR A 86 2.16 -15.18 -14.52
N ALA A 87 2.38 -15.19 -15.83
CA ALA A 87 2.81 -16.37 -16.56
C ALA A 87 4.33 -16.59 -16.43
N VAL A 88 4.74 -17.86 -16.45
CA VAL A 88 6.18 -18.20 -16.54
C VAL A 88 6.77 -17.66 -17.84
N GLY A 89 7.90 -16.98 -17.75
CA GLY A 89 8.58 -16.36 -18.89
C GLY A 89 8.95 -14.91 -18.66
N THR A 90 8.87 -14.12 -19.70
CA THR A 90 9.28 -12.70 -19.69
C THR A 90 8.06 -11.79 -19.70
N TYR A 91 8.08 -10.80 -18.83
CA TYR A 91 7.13 -9.69 -18.78
C TYR A 91 7.87 -8.36 -18.89
N VAL A 92 7.36 -7.42 -19.65
CA VAL A 92 7.89 -6.05 -19.73
C VAL A 92 6.88 -5.11 -19.11
N ASP A 93 7.30 -4.38 -18.08
CA ASP A 93 6.42 -3.43 -17.39
C ASP A 93 6.24 -2.11 -18.13
N GLU A 94 5.43 -1.23 -17.58
CA GLU A 94 5.11 0.08 -18.13
C GLU A 94 6.31 1.04 -18.28
N TRP A 95 7.43 0.77 -17.58
CA TRP A 95 8.68 1.52 -17.70
C TRP A 95 9.67 0.86 -18.66
N GLY A 96 9.32 -0.28 -19.25
CA GLY A 96 10.20 -1.07 -20.09
C GLY A 96 11.19 -1.94 -19.30
N CYS A 97 10.99 -2.13 -18.01
CA CYS A 97 11.79 -3.06 -17.22
C CYS A 97 11.40 -4.50 -17.55
N VAL A 98 12.39 -5.34 -17.80
CA VAL A 98 12.20 -6.73 -18.20
C VAL A 98 12.27 -7.65 -16.98
N PHE A 99 11.15 -8.27 -16.65
CA PHE A 99 11.01 -9.24 -15.56
C PHE A 99 11.15 -10.66 -16.10
N GLU A 100 11.74 -11.55 -15.31
CA GLU A 100 11.76 -12.99 -15.54
C GLU A 100 10.93 -13.69 -14.47
N ASN A 101 9.79 -14.24 -14.86
CA ASN A 101 8.90 -14.98 -13.98
C ASN A 101 9.26 -16.47 -14.03
N LYS A 102 9.62 -17.05 -12.89
CA LYS A 102 10.00 -18.46 -12.76
C LYS A 102 8.85 -19.36 -12.35
N PHE A 103 7.83 -18.78 -11.74
CA PHE A 103 6.67 -19.48 -11.18
C PHE A 103 5.38 -18.83 -11.67
N GLU A 104 4.38 -19.64 -11.95
CA GLU A 104 3.05 -19.19 -12.34
C GLU A 104 2.35 -18.50 -11.16
N GLY A 105 1.60 -17.44 -11.45
CA GLY A 105 0.87 -16.65 -10.44
C GLY A 105 1.73 -15.68 -9.62
N ILE A 106 3.05 -15.60 -9.89
CA ILE A 106 4.00 -14.77 -9.14
C ILE A 106 4.82 -13.90 -10.09
N ILE A 107 4.82 -12.58 -9.83
CA ILE A 107 5.70 -11.66 -10.56
C ILE A 107 7.15 -11.91 -10.13
N GLY A 108 8.03 -12.02 -11.11
CA GLY A 108 9.44 -12.34 -10.92
C GLY A 108 10.31 -11.12 -10.63
N GLU A 109 11.59 -11.23 -10.98
CA GLU A 109 12.60 -10.22 -10.73
C GLU A 109 13.04 -9.53 -12.03
N VAL A 110 13.42 -8.25 -11.95
CA VAL A 110 14.04 -7.54 -13.07
C VAL A 110 15.41 -8.13 -13.36
N LYS A 111 15.66 -8.46 -14.64
CA LYS A 111 16.90 -9.10 -15.10
C LYS A 111 17.84 -8.18 -15.86
N GLN A 112 17.32 -7.12 -16.46
CA GLN A 112 18.13 -6.19 -17.24
C GLN A 112 17.87 -4.77 -16.75
N ALA A 113 18.90 -4.16 -16.18
CA ALA A 113 18.91 -2.74 -15.85
C ALA A 113 18.94 -1.90 -17.13
N GLN A 114 18.20 -0.79 -17.14
CA GLN A 114 18.22 0.20 -18.23
C GLN A 114 19.30 1.26 -18.03
N ILE A 115 19.69 1.50 -16.76
CA ILE A 115 20.77 2.42 -16.38
C ILE A 115 21.96 1.60 -15.96
N THR A 116 23.02 1.63 -16.75
CA THR A 116 24.25 0.83 -16.56
C THR A 116 25.51 1.68 -16.46
N SER A 117 25.47 2.93 -16.91
CA SER A 117 26.59 3.86 -16.78
C SER A 117 26.83 4.30 -15.32
N GLU A 118 28.07 4.64 -15.01
CA GLU A 118 28.43 5.14 -13.68
C GLU A 118 27.72 6.47 -13.35
N GLU A 119 27.58 7.36 -14.32
CA GLU A 119 27.03 8.72 -14.16
C GLU A 119 25.51 8.83 -14.44
N TRP A 120 24.78 7.71 -14.53
CA TRP A 120 23.32 7.69 -14.75
C TRP A 120 22.85 8.38 -16.03
N GLU A 121 23.70 8.41 -17.07
CA GLU A 121 23.46 9.14 -18.32
C GLU A 121 22.24 8.65 -19.08
N GLU A 122 21.92 7.34 -19.02
CA GLU A 122 20.76 6.74 -19.69
C GLU A 122 19.43 7.24 -19.12
N THR A 123 19.43 7.92 -17.97
CA THR A 123 18.22 8.50 -17.39
C THR A 123 17.43 9.35 -18.39
N GLU A 124 18.11 10.12 -19.24
CA GLU A 124 17.45 10.95 -20.25
C GLU A 124 16.66 10.10 -21.28
N GLN A 125 17.10 8.87 -21.53
CA GLN A 125 16.52 7.97 -22.52
C GLN A 125 15.31 7.17 -21.98
N ILE A 126 15.15 7.09 -20.65
CA ILE A 126 14.06 6.35 -20.05
C ILE A 126 12.72 7.02 -20.34
N ALA A 127 11.84 6.28 -21.01
CA ALA A 127 10.48 6.73 -21.26
C ALA A 127 9.62 6.62 -19.99
N VAL A 128 8.96 7.70 -19.60
CA VAL A 128 7.93 7.64 -18.55
C VAL A 128 6.61 7.10 -19.11
N PRO A 129 5.86 6.26 -18.38
CA PRO A 129 4.65 5.61 -18.89
C PRO A 129 3.44 6.56 -18.90
N LYS A 130 3.40 7.46 -19.88
CA LYS A 130 2.36 8.49 -20.00
C LYS A 130 0.94 7.94 -20.07
N ALA A 131 0.75 6.71 -20.55
CA ALA A 131 -0.53 6.04 -20.56
C ALA A 131 -1.15 5.93 -19.15
N PHE A 132 -0.31 5.80 -18.13
CA PHE A 132 -0.74 5.71 -16.74
C PHE A 132 -1.27 7.03 -16.15
N LEU A 133 -1.08 8.13 -16.86
CA LEU A 133 -1.66 9.44 -16.53
C LEU A 133 -3.02 9.65 -17.23
N ASP A 134 -3.33 8.88 -18.27
CA ASP A 134 -4.56 9.01 -19.07
C ASP A 134 -5.66 8.08 -18.53
N LEU A 135 -6.08 8.35 -17.30
CA LEU A 135 -7.11 7.59 -16.62
C LEU A 135 -8.50 7.85 -17.20
N ASP A 136 -9.31 6.81 -17.32
CA ASP A 136 -10.75 6.93 -17.56
C ASP A 136 -11.47 7.28 -16.25
N VAL A 137 -11.54 8.59 -15.97
CA VAL A 137 -12.13 9.13 -14.74
C VAL A 137 -13.59 8.73 -14.59
N GLU A 138 -14.35 8.63 -15.68
CA GLU A 138 -15.77 8.25 -15.63
C GLU A 138 -15.92 6.79 -15.21
N ALA A 139 -15.13 5.89 -15.78
CA ALA A 139 -15.12 4.47 -15.41
C ALA A 139 -14.67 4.27 -13.94
N ILE A 140 -13.65 4.98 -13.49
CA ILE A 140 -13.19 4.96 -12.10
C ILE A 140 -14.28 5.44 -11.15
N ASN A 141 -14.94 6.56 -11.45
CA ASN A 141 -15.97 7.14 -10.59
C ASN A 141 -17.22 6.23 -10.53
N GLU A 142 -17.59 5.61 -11.63
CA GLU A 142 -18.68 4.62 -11.65
C GLU A 142 -18.31 3.37 -10.83
N TYR A 143 -17.06 2.87 -10.92
CA TYR A 143 -16.58 1.81 -10.06
C TYR A 143 -16.66 2.19 -8.57
N CYS A 144 -16.17 3.37 -8.19
CA CYS A 144 -16.22 3.86 -6.82
C CYS A 144 -17.65 3.96 -6.26
N LYS A 145 -18.60 4.33 -7.11
CA LYS A 145 -20.01 4.41 -6.76
C LYS A 145 -20.65 3.03 -6.55
N GLN A 146 -20.28 2.05 -7.38
CA GLN A 146 -20.83 0.70 -7.33
C GLN A 146 -20.19 -0.18 -6.24
N ALA A 147 -18.90 0.04 -5.92
CA ALA A 147 -18.13 -0.81 -5.02
C ALA A 147 -18.76 -0.92 -3.62
N GLY A 148 -19.28 0.19 -3.09
CA GLY A 148 -19.83 0.21 -1.73
C GLY A 148 -18.78 0.13 -0.60
N GLN A 149 -17.57 -0.32 -0.89
CA GLN A 149 -16.43 -0.38 0.02
C GLN A 149 -15.62 0.93 -0.03
N PHE A 150 -14.65 1.04 0.87
CA PHE A 150 -13.60 2.06 0.80
C PHE A 150 -12.65 1.72 -0.37
N VAL A 151 -12.41 2.67 -1.26
CA VAL A 151 -11.72 2.42 -2.52
C VAL A 151 -10.31 3.03 -2.51
N LEU A 152 -9.31 2.17 -2.65
CA LEU A 152 -7.92 2.56 -2.84
C LEU A 152 -7.62 2.80 -4.33
N ALA A 153 -6.84 3.81 -4.63
CA ALA A 153 -6.31 4.04 -5.96
C ALA A 153 -5.41 2.89 -6.41
N GLY A 154 -5.54 2.47 -7.66
CA GLY A 154 -4.64 1.50 -8.29
C GLY A 154 -3.32 2.15 -8.76
N SER A 155 -2.73 3.05 -7.98
CA SER A 155 -1.47 3.73 -8.32
C SER A 155 -0.26 2.80 -8.21
N SER A 156 0.82 3.17 -8.93
CA SER A 156 2.05 2.36 -9.00
C SER A 156 3.25 3.03 -8.32
N VAL A 157 2.99 3.97 -7.42
CA VAL A 157 4.02 4.80 -6.78
C VAL A 157 4.91 3.98 -5.87
N ARG A 158 6.18 3.81 -6.30
CA ARG A 158 7.24 3.05 -5.62
C ARG A 158 8.61 3.62 -5.99
N ILE A 159 8.98 4.75 -5.42
CA ILE A 159 10.14 5.52 -5.87
C ILE A 159 11.46 4.75 -5.73
N PHE A 160 11.69 4.12 -4.59
CA PHE A 160 12.93 3.39 -4.31
C PHE A 160 13.02 2.09 -5.10
N GLU A 161 11.95 1.28 -5.12
CA GLU A 161 11.91 0.07 -5.93
C GLU A 161 12.01 0.39 -7.43
N ARG A 162 11.36 1.47 -7.90
CA ARG A 162 11.44 1.86 -9.31
C ARG A 162 12.87 2.21 -9.73
N ILE A 163 13.63 2.91 -8.89
CA ILE A 163 15.04 3.18 -9.18
C ILE A 163 15.84 1.87 -9.20
N GLN A 164 15.55 0.93 -8.31
CA GLN A 164 16.18 -0.40 -8.33
C GLN A 164 15.81 -1.19 -9.59
N PHE A 165 14.56 -1.11 -10.08
CA PHE A 165 14.16 -1.77 -11.33
C PHE A 165 14.88 -1.19 -12.52
N LEU A 166 15.13 0.12 -12.54
CA LEU A 166 15.81 0.81 -13.65
C LEU A 166 17.33 0.60 -13.64
N ALA A 167 17.98 0.56 -12.47
CA ALA A 167 19.44 0.56 -12.36
C ALA A 167 20.04 -0.72 -11.74
N GLY A 168 19.18 -1.58 -11.19
CA GLY A 168 19.60 -2.72 -10.37
C GLY A 168 19.80 -2.34 -8.91
N THR A 169 19.51 -3.29 -8.00
CA THR A 169 19.56 -3.08 -6.55
C THR A 169 20.97 -2.74 -6.06
N GLU A 170 21.98 -3.47 -6.54
CA GLU A 170 23.37 -3.28 -6.10
C GLU A 170 23.86 -1.86 -6.45
N LYS A 171 23.74 -1.43 -7.71
CA LYS A 171 24.11 -0.09 -8.15
C LYS A 171 23.35 0.98 -7.36
N THR A 172 22.04 0.84 -7.23
CA THR A 172 21.19 1.80 -6.49
C THR A 172 21.68 1.97 -5.05
N LEU A 173 21.93 0.88 -4.32
CA LEU A 173 22.38 0.95 -2.93
C LEU A 173 23.79 1.49 -2.82
N MET A 174 24.70 1.11 -3.71
CA MET A 174 26.08 1.64 -3.71
C MET A 174 26.10 3.14 -3.95
N ASP A 175 25.41 3.61 -4.98
CA ASP A 175 25.46 5.02 -5.39
C ASP A 175 24.73 5.93 -4.40
N LEU A 176 23.70 5.45 -3.70
CA LEU A 176 23.06 6.19 -2.60
C LEU A 176 24.05 6.58 -1.50
N TYR A 177 25.09 5.78 -1.27
CA TYR A 177 26.12 6.07 -0.27
C TYR A 177 27.37 6.75 -0.85
N MET A 178 27.74 6.41 -2.09
CA MET A 178 29.00 6.84 -2.68
C MET A 178 28.89 8.12 -3.50
N ASP A 179 27.77 8.28 -4.23
CA ASP A 179 27.53 9.41 -5.13
C ASP A 179 26.02 9.67 -5.33
N PRO A 180 25.30 10.08 -4.27
CA PRO A 180 23.86 10.32 -4.36
C PRO A 180 23.47 11.43 -5.34
N ASP A 181 24.40 12.34 -5.65
CA ASP A 181 24.14 13.45 -6.57
C ASP A 181 23.99 12.96 -8.02
N SER A 182 24.73 11.94 -8.42
CA SER A 182 24.61 11.34 -9.77
C SER A 182 23.23 10.71 -10.02
N MET A 183 22.59 10.24 -8.96
CA MET A 183 21.24 9.61 -9.03
C MET A 183 20.09 10.64 -9.10
N GLN A 184 20.34 11.89 -8.71
CA GLN A 184 19.27 12.89 -8.57
C GLN A 184 18.44 13.09 -9.86
N PRO A 185 19.01 13.11 -11.09
CA PRO A 185 18.21 13.20 -12.31
C PRO A 185 17.19 12.05 -12.44
N ALA A 186 17.58 10.81 -12.11
CA ALA A 186 16.69 9.64 -12.17
C ALA A 186 15.62 9.71 -11.09
N ILE A 187 16.00 10.00 -9.84
CA ILE A 187 15.07 10.17 -8.73
C ILE A 187 14.03 11.26 -9.05
N GLN A 188 14.45 12.42 -9.54
CA GLN A 188 13.55 13.53 -9.88
C GLN A 188 12.64 13.22 -11.06
N LYS A 189 13.13 12.50 -12.07
CA LYS A 189 12.31 12.07 -13.21
C LYS A 189 11.19 11.13 -12.80
N VAL A 190 11.52 10.12 -12.01
CA VAL A 190 10.54 9.15 -11.49
C VAL A 190 9.58 9.81 -10.49
N HIS A 191 10.10 10.61 -9.56
CA HIS A 191 9.30 11.36 -8.60
C HIS A 191 8.27 12.28 -9.26
N LYS A 192 8.71 13.06 -10.25
CA LYS A 192 7.81 13.95 -11.00
C LYS A 192 6.66 13.16 -11.64
N PHE A 193 6.97 12.04 -12.28
CA PHE A 193 5.94 11.18 -12.86
C PHE A 193 4.96 10.68 -11.80
N PHE A 194 5.44 10.21 -10.65
CA PHE A 194 4.58 9.72 -9.57
C PHE A 194 3.72 10.82 -8.94
N CYS A 195 4.21 12.04 -8.84
CA CYS A 195 3.40 13.19 -8.46
C CYS A 195 2.26 13.46 -9.46
N GLU A 196 2.53 13.32 -10.77
CA GLU A 196 1.51 13.47 -11.80
C GLU A 196 0.48 12.33 -11.75
N GLU A 197 0.91 11.09 -11.53
CA GLU A 197 0.04 9.93 -11.36
C GLU A 197 -0.88 10.09 -10.13
N LEU A 198 -0.31 10.45 -8.97
CA LEU A 198 -1.11 10.70 -7.77
C LEU A 198 -2.13 11.83 -7.95
N LYS A 199 -1.76 12.90 -8.67
CA LYS A 199 -2.69 13.99 -8.99
C LYS A 199 -3.82 13.52 -9.92
N ALA A 200 -3.53 12.65 -10.89
CA ALA A 200 -4.55 12.07 -11.77
C ALA A 200 -5.55 11.23 -10.95
N TRP A 201 -5.08 10.34 -10.10
CA TRP A 201 -5.92 9.55 -9.19
C TRP A 201 -6.69 10.40 -8.19
N ALA A 202 -6.06 11.44 -7.63
CA ALA A 202 -6.69 12.32 -6.65
C ALA A 202 -7.90 13.09 -7.18
N GLN A 203 -8.01 13.26 -8.50
CA GLN A 203 -9.14 13.90 -9.18
C GLN A 203 -10.34 12.96 -9.36
N THR A 204 -10.19 11.68 -9.05
CA THR A 204 -11.28 10.68 -9.11
C THR A 204 -11.99 10.53 -7.76
N ASP A 205 -13.03 9.68 -7.71
CA ASP A 205 -13.82 9.44 -6.49
C ASP A 205 -13.22 8.37 -5.56
N VAL A 206 -11.98 7.92 -5.76
CA VAL A 206 -11.30 7.03 -4.81
C VAL A 206 -11.22 7.67 -3.42
N ASP A 207 -11.24 6.87 -2.36
CA ASP A 207 -11.17 7.36 -0.99
C ASP A 207 -9.74 7.67 -0.56
N ALA A 208 -8.77 6.86 -1.03
CA ALA A 208 -7.37 7.03 -0.69
C ALA A 208 -6.45 6.84 -1.89
N LEU A 209 -5.32 7.54 -1.84
CA LEU A 209 -4.15 7.27 -2.67
C LEU A 209 -3.32 6.16 -2.03
N PHE A 210 -2.61 5.41 -2.85
CA PHE A 210 -1.74 4.34 -2.40
C PHE A 210 -0.31 4.55 -2.90
N ILE A 211 0.65 4.33 -2.01
CA ILE A 211 2.09 4.33 -2.30
C ILE A 211 2.72 3.10 -1.66
N GLN A 212 3.80 2.62 -2.23
CA GLN A 212 4.56 1.51 -1.66
C GLN A 212 6.04 1.67 -1.92
N ASP A 213 6.85 1.06 -1.06
CA ASP A 213 8.29 0.82 -1.26
C ASP A 213 8.78 -0.10 -0.16
N ASP A 214 9.62 -1.08 -0.48
CA ASP A 214 10.17 -2.00 0.49
C ASP A 214 11.47 -1.44 1.07
N TRP A 215 11.36 -0.86 2.26
CA TRP A 215 12.48 -0.20 2.94
C TRP A 215 13.26 -1.09 3.90
N GLY A 216 12.70 -2.24 4.28
CA GLY A 216 13.23 -3.05 5.37
C GLY A 216 13.70 -4.44 4.97
N THR A 217 14.77 -4.89 5.63
CA THR A 217 15.06 -6.31 5.81
C THR A 217 14.27 -6.85 7.01
N GLN A 218 14.51 -8.08 7.44
CA GLN A 218 13.86 -8.62 8.65
C GLN A 218 14.35 -7.98 9.95
N ILE A 219 15.45 -7.27 9.94
CA ILE A 219 16.13 -6.76 11.16
C ILE A 219 16.50 -5.27 11.12
N SER A 220 16.48 -4.65 9.96
CA SER A 220 16.91 -3.24 9.79
C SER A 220 16.35 -2.64 8.49
N LEU A 221 16.42 -1.31 8.38
CA LEU A 221 16.29 -0.63 7.09
C LEU A 221 17.38 -1.06 6.11
N LEU A 222 17.09 -0.98 4.81
CA LEU A 222 18.06 -1.20 3.73
C LEU A 222 19.09 -0.08 3.62
N ILE A 223 18.72 1.13 4.04
CA ILE A 223 19.60 2.31 4.09
C ILE A 223 19.50 2.95 5.47
N SER A 224 20.43 3.84 5.83
CA SER A 224 20.35 4.52 7.12
C SER A 224 19.13 5.44 7.21
N PRO A 225 18.53 5.61 8.40
CA PRO A 225 17.42 6.53 8.60
C PRO A 225 17.75 7.98 8.21
N GLU A 226 19.02 8.39 8.40
CA GLU A 226 19.51 9.72 8.04
C GLU A 226 19.46 9.92 6.52
N LEU A 227 19.97 8.96 5.75
CA LEU A 227 19.98 9.00 4.29
C LEU A 227 18.54 8.96 3.74
N TRP A 228 17.66 8.14 4.36
CA TRP A 228 16.25 8.12 4.02
C TRP A 228 15.58 9.50 4.23
N ARG A 229 15.87 10.16 5.36
CA ARG A 229 15.33 11.49 5.69
C ARG A 229 15.83 12.57 4.73
N GLU A 230 17.07 12.47 4.31
CA GLU A 230 17.69 13.43 3.40
C GLU A 230 17.11 13.32 2.00
N ILE A 231 17.03 12.12 1.43
CA ILE A 231 16.68 11.91 0.02
C ILE A 231 15.18 11.66 -0.18
N PHE A 232 14.59 10.74 0.59
CA PHE A 232 13.25 10.20 0.29
C PHE A 232 12.13 10.87 1.10
N LYS A 233 12.36 11.25 2.36
CA LYS A 233 11.33 11.91 3.16
C LYS A 233 10.72 13.15 2.49
N PRO A 234 11.47 14.04 1.81
CA PRO A 234 10.89 15.16 1.08
C PRO A 234 9.94 14.72 -0.03
N LEU A 235 10.24 13.63 -0.73
CA LEU A 235 9.43 13.09 -1.82
C LEU A 235 8.09 12.54 -1.27
N TYR A 236 8.15 11.75 -0.20
CA TYR A 236 6.95 11.24 0.48
C TYR A 236 6.08 12.35 1.06
N ARG A 237 6.69 13.44 1.56
CA ARG A 237 5.94 14.61 2.01
C ARG A 237 5.12 15.22 0.87
N GLU A 238 5.68 15.31 -0.33
CA GLU A 238 4.95 15.82 -1.49
C GLU A 238 3.78 14.89 -1.87
N TYR A 239 3.96 13.58 -1.80
CA TYR A 239 2.86 12.62 -2.03
C TYR A 239 1.72 12.81 -1.02
N ALA A 240 2.04 12.96 0.26
CA ALA A 240 1.05 13.22 1.31
C ALA A 240 0.37 14.58 1.16
N GLU A 241 1.09 15.61 0.67
CA GLU A 241 0.53 16.94 0.39
C GLU A 241 -0.44 16.90 -0.80
N ILE A 242 -0.17 16.09 -1.82
CA ILE A 242 -1.12 15.84 -2.92
C ILE A 242 -2.41 15.25 -2.36
N ALA A 243 -2.33 14.17 -1.57
CA ALA A 243 -3.51 13.55 -0.95
C ALA A 243 -4.31 14.58 -0.12
N ARG A 244 -3.64 15.34 0.71
CA ARG A 244 -4.26 16.37 1.56
C ARG A 244 -4.95 17.47 0.74
N THR A 245 -4.32 17.93 -0.34
CA THR A 245 -4.84 18.97 -1.23
C THR A 245 -6.17 18.57 -1.85
N TYR A 246 -6.28 17.31 -2.25
CA TYR A 246 -7.50 16.74 -2.84
C TYR A 246 -8.43 16.09 -1.80
N LYS A 247 -8.13 16.23 -0.49
CA LYS A 247 -8.91 15.65 0.61
C LYS A 247 -9.04 14.12 0.52
N LYS A 248 -8.02 13.46 0.03
CA LYS A 248 -7.88 12.00 0.02
C LYS A 248 -7.10 11.55 1.23
N LYS A 249 -7.35 10.31 1.65
CA LYS A 249 -6.46 9.59 2.55
C LYS A 249 -5.23 9.10 1.79
N ILE A 250 -4.15 8.76 2.51
CA ILE A 250 -2.96 8.16 1.92
C ILE A 250 -2.56 6.91 2.69
N PHE A 251 -2.47 5.79 1.97
CA PHE A 251 -2.09 4.48 2.47
C PHE A 251 -0.71 4.13 1.93
N MET A 252 0.13 3.55 2.77
CA MET A 252 1.47 3.12 2.40
C MET A 252 1.70 1.66 2.75
N HIS A 253 2.37 0.93 1.84
CA HIS A 253 2.95 -0.38 2.10
C HIS A 253 4.47 -0.28 2.16
N SER A 254 5.08 -1.03 3.10
CA SER A 254 6.50 -1.27 3.14
C SER A 254 6.80 -2.57 3.86
N ASP A 255 7.45 -3.50 3.19
CA ASP A 255 7.93 -4.72 3.81
C ASP A 255 9.13 -4.47 4.74
N GLY A 256 9.31 -5.41 5.67
CA GLY A 256 10.44 -5.49 6.56
C GLY A 256 10.39 -4.57 7.79
N TYR A 257 11.55 -4.46 8.41
CA TYR A 257 11.77 -3.65 9.61
C TYR A 257 11.93 -2.17 9.22
N ILE A 258 10.94 -1.36 9.54
CA ILE A 258 10.90 0.08 9.21
C ILE A 258 10.66 0.98 10.44
N LEU A 259 10.87 0.43 11.64
CA LEU A 259 10.59 1.11 12.91
C LEU A 259 11.17 2.53 12.99
N ASP A 260 12.39 2.72 12.46
CA ASP A 260 13.15 3.96 12.59
C ASP A 260 12.58 5.12 11.78
N ILE A 261 11.75 4.84 10.76
CA ILE A 261 11.10 5.85 9.91
C ILE A 261 9.59 6.03 10.17
N ILE A 262 8.97 5.19 11.00
CA ILE A 262 7.55 5.37 11.36
C ILE A 262 7.24 6.77 11.93
N PRO A 263 8.09 7.35 12.82
CA PRO A 263 7.87 8.73 13.28
C PRO A 263 7.80 9.75 12.14
N ASP A 264 8.64 9.57 11.13
CA ASP A 264 8.70 10.43 9.95
C ASP A 264 7.44 10.25 9.08
N LEU A 265 6.96 9.02 8.89
CA LEU A 265 5.71 8.72 8.16
C LEU A 265 4.50 9.35 8.85
N ILE A 266 4.45 9.33 10.18
CA ILE A 266 3.42 10.02 10.97
C ILE A 266 3.52 11.54 10.77
N GLU A 267 4.72 12.11 10.84
CA GLU A 267 4.96 13.57 10.67
C GLU A 267 4.49 14.07 9.31
N ILE A 268 4.79 13.34 8.23
CA ILE A 268 4.35 13.72 6.88
C ILE A 268 2.87 13.48 6.63
N GLY A 269 2.21 12.65 7.45
CA GLY A 269 0.76 12.46 7.45
C GLY A 269 0.27 11.26 6.66
N ILE A 270 1.00 10.14 6.69
CA ILE A 270 0.48 8.84 6.23
C ILE A 270 -0.67 8.42 7.15
N ASP A 271 -1.84 8.09 6.58
CA ASP A 271 -3.04 7.72 7.34
C ASP A 271 -3.03 6.25 7.78
N ALA A 272 -2.59 5.35 6.90
CA ALA A 272 -2.50 3.92 7.18
C ALA A 272 -1.21 3.31 6.63
N LEU A 273 -0.61 2.43 7.42
CA LEU A 273 0.65 1.76 7.12
C LEU A 273 0.47 0.24 7.17
N ASN A 274 0.67 -0.42 6.02
CA ASN A 274 0.85 -1.86 5.96
C ASN A 274 2.35 -2.19 6.07
N SER A 275 2.71 -3.07 6.98
CA SER A 275 4.11 -3.48 7.20
C SER A 275 4.20 -4.76 8.02
N GLN A 276 5.38 -5.37 8.02
CA GLN A 276 5.70 -6.56 8.82
C GLN A 276 5.87 -6.20 10.31
N ILE A 277 4.76 -5.91 10.99
CA ILE A 277 4.75 -5.42 12.38
C ILE A 277 5.39 -6.39 13.37
N PHE A 278 5.38 -7.69 13.11
CA PHE A 278 5.95 -8.70 13.99
C PHE A 278 7.48 -8.66 14.02
N CYS A 279 8.16 -8.41 12.90
CA CYS A 279 9.63 -8.30 12.91
C CYS A 279 10.14 -7.05 13.65
N MET A 280 9.31 -6.02 13.76
CA MET A 280 9.60 -4.80 14.53
C MET A 280 9.35 -4.94 16.04
N GLY A 281 8.44 -5.86 16.43
CA GLY A 281 7.99 -6.05 17.81
C GLY A 281 6.83 -5.13 18.20
N LEU A 282 5.69 -5.74 18.56
CA LEU A 282 4.45 -5.02 18.83
C LEU A 282 4.58 -4.05 20.01
N GLU A 283 5.37 -4.41 21.04
CA GLU A 283 5.66 -3.56 22.20
C GLU A 283 6.37 -2.26 21.80
N LYS A 284 7.25 -2.31 20.80
CA LYS A 284 7.92 -1.11 20.29
C LYS A 284 6.98 -0.25 19.46
N LEU A 285 6.02 -0.86 18.77
CA LEU A 285 5.03 -0.17 17.95
C LEU A 285 3.93 0.50 18.78
N GLU A 286 3.70 0.06 20.01
CA GLU A 286 2.68 0.61 20.91
C GLU A 286 2.79 2.12 21.12
N GLN A 287 4.00 2.68 21.05
CA GLN A 287 4.24 4.13 21.12
C GLN A 287 3.55 4.93 20.00
N PHE A 288 3.22 4.28 18.89
CA PHE A 288 2.54 4.87 17.73
C PHE A 288 1.04 4.62 17.70
N ARG A 289 0.52 3.88 18.68
CA ARG A 289 -0.90 3.57 18.84
C ARG A 289 -1.76 4.83 18.82
N GLY A 290 -2.74 4.88 17.91
CA GLY A 290 -3.62 6.02 17.70
C GLY A 290 -2.99 7.23 17.01
N LYS A 291 -1.75 7.10 16.50
CA LYS A 291 -1.06 8.16 15.72
C LYS A 291 -1.01 7.84 14.23
N ILE A 292 -1.08 6.57 13.88
CA ILE A 292 -1.19 6.02 12.53
C ILE A 292 -2.07 4.77 12.59
N THR A 293 -2.77 4.45 11.52
CA THR A 293 -3.53 3.20 11.46
C THR A 293 -2.61 2.08 10.95
N PHE A 294 -2.50 1.00 11.73
CA PHE A 294 -1.79 -0.21 11.32
C PHE A 294 -2.72 -1.06 10.44
N TRP A 295 -2.35 -1.17 9.18
CA TRP A 295 -3.07 -1.95 8.18
C TRP A 295 -2.43 -3.34 8.04
N GLY A 296 -2.58 -4.17 9.07
CA GLY A 296 -1.94 -5.48 9.20
C GLY A 296 -0.45 -5.34 9.50
N GLU A 297 0.33 -6.37 9.30
CA GLU A 297 -0.12 -7.71 8.87
C GLU A 297 0.02 -8.72 10.01
N ILE A 298 -0.62 -9.89 9.89
CA ILE A 298 -0.30 -11.02 10.76
C ILE A 298 0.93 -11.74 10.15
N ASP A 299 1.82 -12.23 11.01
CA ASP A 299 3.09 -12.83 10.61
C ASP A 299 2.92 -13.89 9.50
N ARG A 300 3.22 -13.48 8.28
CA ARG A 300 3.14 -14.32 7.08
C ARG A 300 4.31 -15.26 6.89
N GLN A 301 5.35 -15.14 7.73
CA GLN A 301 6.55 -15.97 7.63
C GLN A 301 6.52 -17.15 8.60
N GLN A 302 5.88 -17.01 9.76
CA GLN A 302 5.83 -18.04 10.77
C GLN A 302 4.40 -18.41 11.16
N VAL A 303 3.58 -17.44 11.57
CA VAL A 303 2.25 -17.70 12.12
C VAL A 303 1.27 -18.19 11.06
N LEU A 304 1.16 -17.49 9.93
CA LEU A 304 0.22 -17.87 8.88
C LEU A 304 0.57 -19.19 8.20
N PRO A 305 1.86 -19.52 7.91
CA PRO A 305 2.21 -20.80 7.30
C PRO A 305 2.18 -21.98 8.27
N PHE A 306 2.71 -21.81 9.49
CA PHE A 306 3.09 -22.91 10.36
C PHE A 306 2.39 -22.91 11.73
N GLY A 307 1.78 -21.78 12.11
CA GLY A 307 1.10 -21.65 13.40
C GLY A 307 -0.14 -22.54 13.50
N ASP A 308 -0.43 -22.97 14.71
CA ASP A 308 -1.70 -23.60 15.02
C ASP A 308 -2.79 -22.54 15.32
N SER A 309 -4.02 -23.00 15.56
CA SER A 309 -5.17 -22.12 15.78
C SER A 309 -5.02 -21.22 17.02
N GLU A 310 -4.31 -21.67 18.05
CA GLU A 310 -4.06 -20.91 19.27
C GLU A 310 -3.00 -19.83 19.04
N GLU A 311 -1.94 -20.16 18.32
CA GLU A 311 -0.88 -19.21 17.93
C GLU A 311 -1.43 -18.08 17.06
N VAL A 312 -2.28 -18.40 16.06
CA VAL A 312 -2.95 -17.38 15.24
C VAL A 312 -3.85 -16.49 16.09
N GLU A 313 -4.66 -17.10 16.98
CA GLU A 313 -5.53 -16.34 17.89
C GLU A 313 -4.73 -15.42 18.80
N GLN A 314 -3.61 -15.89 19.34
CA GLN A 314 -2.74 -15.10 20.20
C GLN A 314 -2.07 -13.95 19.42
N ALA A 315 -1.64 -14.19 18.19
CA ALA A 315 -1.06 -13.14 17.33
C ALA A 315 -2.06 -11.99 17.12
N VAL A 316 -3.31 -12.30 16.77
CA VAL A 316 -4.37 -11.29 16.59
C VAL A 316 -4.68 -10.54 17.89
N LYS A 317 -4.77 -11.26 19.03
CA LYS A 317 -4.98 -10.65 20.34
C LYS A 317 -3.86 -9.68 20.69
N SER A 318 -2.61 -10.06 20.43
CA SER A 318 -1.46 -9.21 20.69
C SER A 318 -1.47 -7.94 19.82
N VAL A 319 -1.83 -8.04 18.55
CA VAL A 319 -2.00 -6.86 17.69
C VAL A 319 -3.06 -5.91 18.27
N LYS A 320 -4.22 -6.45 18.68
CA LYS A 320 -5.27 -5.63 19.32
C LYS A 320 -4.77 -4.98 20.59
N GLU A 321 -4.13 -5.72 21.47
CA GLU A 321 -3.66 -5.24 22.77
C GLU A 321 -2.70 -4.06 22.62
N HIS A 322 -1.73 -4.17 21.74
CA HIS A 322 -0.68 -3.15 21.56
C HIS A 322 -1.10 -1.99 20.66
N LEU A 323 -1.87 -2.24 19.59
CA LEU A 323 -2.05 -1.25 18.52
C LEU A 323 -3.45 -0.65 18.42
N TRP A 324 -4.50 -1.34 18.91
CA TRP A 324 -5.86 -0.81 18.86
C TRP A 324 -6.09 0.29 19.90
N LYS A 325 -6.66 1.42 19.46
CA LYS A 325 -7.11 2.51 20.33
C LYS A 325 -8.36 3.16 19.74
N ASP A 326 -9.53 2.64 20.09
CA ASP A 326 -10.81 3.14 19.54
C ASP A 326 -10.85 3.15 18.00
N GLY A 327 -10.02 2.32 17.37
CA GLY A 327 -9.71 2.26 15.95
C GLY A 327 -8.22 2.00 15.71
N GLY A 328 -7.67 2.52 14.63
CA GLY A 328 -6.24 2.49 14.33
C GLY A 328 -5.68 1.13 13.93
N CYS A 329 -6.53 0.11 13.67
CA CYS A 329 -6.14 -1.16 13.07
C CYS A 329 -7.11 -1.57 11.96
N ILE A 330 -6.58 -2.11 10.88
CA ILE A 330 -7.32 -2.80 9.82
C ILE A 330 -6.90 -4.26 9.86
N ALA A 331 -7.86 -5.17 9.93
CA ALA A 331 -7.62 -6.60 9.86
C ALA A 331 -7.20 -6.96 8.42
N GLN A 332 -5.92 -6.79 8.13
CA GLN A 332 -5.31 -7.25 6.88
C GLN A 332 -4.61 -8.58 7.14
N CYS A 333 -4.61 -9.43 6.14
CA CYS A 333 -3.95 -10.72 6.18
C CYS A 333 -3.57 -11.12 4.76
N ASP A 334 -2.33 -11.57 4.58
CA ASP A 334 -1.90 -12.16 3.31
C ASP A 334 -2.47 -13.56 3.14
N PHE A 335 -2.96 -13.83 1.94
CA PHE A 335 -3.32 -15.16 1.49
C PHE A 335 -2.52 -15.48 0.23
N GLY A 336 -1.23 -15.72 0.41
CA GLY A 336 -0.26 -15.97 -0.65
C GLY A 336 0.46 -17.30 -0.49
N VAL A 337 1.62 -17.39 -1.15
CA VAL A 337 2.43 -18.62 -1.22
C VAL A 337 2.83 -19.08 0.18
N GLY A 338 2.58 -20.37 0.44
CA GLY A 338 2.96 -21.03 1.69
C GLY A 338 2.01 -20.81 2.87
N VAL A 339 1.05 -19.91 2.76
CA VAL A 339 0.08 -19.62 3.82
C VAL A 339 -0.91 -20.78 3.96
N ASN A 340 -1.21 -21.16 5.20
CA ASN A 340 -2.27 -22.12 5.50
C ASN A 340 -3.64 -21.43 5.42
N PRO A 341 -4.54 -21.83 4.50
CA PRO A 341 -5.85 -21.18 4.35
C PRO A 341 -6.67 -21.12 5.64
N TYR A 342 -6.61 -22.17 6.47
CA TYR A 342 -7.34 -22.21 7.74
C TYR A 342 -6.88 -21.12 8.71
N ASN A 343 -5.61 -20.74 8.68
CA ASN A 343 -5.07 -19.69 9.50
C ASN A 343 -5.58 -18.31 9.08
N VAL A 344 -5.82 -18.11 7.79
CA VAL A 344 -6.45 -16.88 7.28
C VAL A 344 -7.88 -16.74 7.81
N PHE A 345 -8.70 -17.81 7.75
CA PHE A 345 -10.03 -17.80 8.35
C PHE A 345 -9.97 -17.51 9.85
N LYS A 346 -9.01 -18.14 10.56
CA LYS A 346 -8.85 -17.95 12.00
C LYS A 346 -8.51 -16.50 12.38
N VAL A 347 -7.73 -15.79 11.56
CA VAL A 347 -7.45 -14.35 11.76
C VAL A 347 -8.76 -13.55 11.79
N PHE A 348 -9.61 -13.69 10.77
CA PHE A 348 -10.85 -12.92 10.69
C PHE A 348 -11.90 -13.35 11.72
N GLU A 349 -11.98 -14.65 12.02
CA GLU A 349 -12.81 -15.17 13.10
C GLU A 349 -12.41 -14.52 14.45
N THR A 350 -11.11 -14.46 14.73
CA THR A 350 -10.60 -13.90 15.97
C THR A 350 -10.88 -12.41 16.08
N TRP A 351 -10.60 -11.63 15.04
CA TRP A 351 -10.94 -10.21 15.03
C TRP A 351 -12.44 -9.97 15.26
N GLY A 352 -13.30 -10.79 14.66
CA GLY A 352 -14.76 -10.67 14.84
C GLY A 352 -15.26 -10.97 16.26
N LYS A 353 -14.44 -11.62 17.10
CA LYS A 353 -14.76 -11.87 18.50
C LYS A 353 -14.21 -10.79 19.44
N LEU A 354 -13.25 -10.01 18.99
CA LEU A 354 -12.52 -9.07 19.81
C LEU A 354 -13.06 -7.63 19.73
N VAL A 355 -13.69 -7.25 18.63
CA VAL A 355 -14.21 -5.89 18.36
C VAL A 355 -15.61 -5.97 17.74
#